data_4edc06d47565e7a4f409f46b2f529f13
#
_entry.id   4edc06d47565e7a4f409f46b2f529f13
#
_cell.length_a   1.000
_cell.length_b   1.000
_cell.length_c   1.000
_cell.angle_alpha   90.00
_cell.angle_beta   90.00
_cell.angle_gamma   90.00
#
_symmetry.space_group_name_H-M   'P 1'
#
loop_
_entity.id
_entity.type
_entity.pdbx_description
1 polymer ?
#
loop_
_entity_poly.entity_id
_entity_poly.type
_entity_poly.pdbx_seq_one_letter_code
_entity_poly.pdbx_strand_id
1 'polypeptide(L)'
;VLAQNIVDPLDQLGARFDTFAKGDLSSEFPEMTSEDEISEMVIVAREMAKNLAAVIQDVNHRMDLMAHNDYTGVSKIPEKYMGEFAAMNDAIHVMNTDMNETMHRIEEAASQVSAGSTNLAEGSQTLAEGSTDQAGAVEELLASFANITEGVEHTHESAQASYELSVKYAQEADKTQKEMNAVTEAMKRISDMSKQIETIIGQIEEIAE
;
A
#
# COMPACT_ATOMS: atom_id res chain seq x y z
N VAL A 1 2.17 28.20 86.21
CA VAL A 1 1.04 27.29 85.86
C VAL A 1 0.45 27.73 84.52
N LEU A 2 0.03 29.05 84.32
CA LEU A 2 -0.49 29.52 82.99
C LEU A 2 0.52 29.43 81.88
N ALA A 3 1.81 29.69 82.09
CA ALA A 3 2.86 29.55 81.10
C ALA A 3 3.08 28.09 80.67
N GLN A 4 3.02 27.14 81.57
CA GLN A 4 3.23 25.72 81.23
C GLN A 4 2.02 25.05 80.57
N ASN A 5 0.82 25.52 80.88
CA ASN A 5 -0.40 24.90 80.29
C ASN A 5 -0.92 25.51 79.06
N ILE A 6 -0.44 26.73 78.67
CA ILE A 6 -0.92 27.46 77.46
C ILE A 6 0.24 27.80 76.55
N VAL A 7 1.34 28.39 77.06
CA VAL A 7 2.43 28.91 76.18
C VAL A 7 3.24 27.77 75.60
N ASP A 8 3.67 26.78 76.37
CA ASP A 8 4.48 25.69 75.89
C ASP A 8 3.78 24.81 74.83
N PRO A 9 2.47 24.47 74.99
CA PRO A 9 1.72 23.79 73.94
C PRO A 9 1.57 24.61 72.66
N LEU A 10 1.31 25.95 72.75
CA LEU A 10 1.21 26.80 71.60
C LEU A 10 2.54 26.99 70.85
N ASP A 11 3.66 27.04 71.57
CA ASP A 11 4.99 27.13 70.96
C ASP A 11 5.32 25.82 70.20
N GLN A 12 5.00 24.64 70.80
CA GLN A 12 5.16 23.36 70.14
C GLN A 12 4.29 23.24 68.87
N LEU A 13 3.03 23.67 68.94
CA LEU A 13 2.13 23.69 67.81
C LEU A 13 2.62 24.65 66.74
N GLY A 14 3.09 25.85 67.12
CA GLY A 14 3.69 26.82 66.21
C GLY A 14 4.92 26.29 65.48
N ALA A 15 5.84 25.66 66.20
CA ALA A 15 7.02 25.01 65.65
C ALA A 15 6.64 23.89 64.66
N ARG A 16 5.60 23.12 64.97
CA ARG A 16 5.11 22.07 64.08
C ARG A 16 4.46 22.62 62.79
N PHE A 17 3.70 23.73 62.91
CA PHE A 17 3.15 24.42 61.74
C PHE A 17 4.25 25.04 60.86
N ASP A 18 5.37 25.49 61.43
CA ASP A 18 6.49 25.98 60.65
C ASP A 18 7.15 24.89 59.79
N THR A 19 7.31 23.67 60.34
CA THR A 19 7.80 22.52 59.57
C THR A 19 6.76 22.04 58.54
N PHE A 20 5.48 22.02 58.91
CA PHE A 20 4.38 21.69 58.01
C PHE A 20 4.31 22.62 56.78
N ALA A 21 4.44 23.95 57.03
CA ALA A 21 4.48 24.96 55.99
C ALA A 21 5.69 24.78 55.03
N LYS A 22 6.77 24.17 55.47
CA LYS A 22 7.96 23.81 54.70
C LYS A 22 7.82 22.46 53.96
N GLY A 23 6.65 21.83 54.03
CA GLY A 23 6.34 20.59 53.32
C GLY A 23 6.54 19.29 54.12
N ASP A 24 6.86 19.39 55.40
CA ASP A 24 6.89 18.19 56.26
C ASP A 24 5.47 17.78 56.66
N LEU A 25 4.92 16.85 55.89
CA LEU A 25 3.57 16.31 56.12
C LEU A 25 3.59 15.06 57.03
N SER A 26 4.77 14.50 57.31
CA SER A 26 4.93 13.18 57.94
C SER A 26 5.20 13.26 59.45
N SER A 27 5.82 14.34 59.92
CA SER A 27 6.11 14.48 61.35
C SER A 27 4.82 14.59 62.19
N GLU A 28 4.84 13.99 63.35
CA GLU A 28 3.67 13.98 64.23
C GLU A 28 3.42 15.35 64.86
N PHE A 29 2.15 15.69 65.07
CA PHE A 29 1.76 16.84 65.88
C PHE A 29 1.90 16.48 67.36
N PRO A 30 2.21 17.47 68.21
CA PRO A 30 2.43 17.22 69.63
C PRO A 30 1.22 16.55 70.27
N GLU A 31 1.49 15.69 71.25
CA GLU A 31 0.42 15.12 72.08
C GLU A 31 0.03 16.12 73.15
N MET A 32 -1.27 16.32 73.34
CA MET A 32 -1.83 17.20 74.33
C MET A 32 -2.48 16.37 75.41
N THR A 33 -2.24 16.76 76.69
CA THR A 33 -2.78 16.09 77.88
C THR A 33 -3.97 16.79 78.46
N SER A 34 -4.30 18.01 77.97
CA SER A 34 -5.44 18.83 78.39
C SER A 34 -6.66 18.55 77.51
N GLU A 35 -7.85 18.76 78.01
CA GLU A 35 -9.11 18.76 77.22
C GLU A 35 -9.60 20.20 77.06
N ASP A 36 -8.84 20.99 76.34
CA ASP A 36 -9.10 22.39 76.11
C ASP A 36 -9.13 22.69 74.59
N GLU A 37 -9.38 23.95 74.25
CA GLU A 37 -9.47 24.45 72.87
C GLU A 37 -8.15 24.28 72.11
N ILE A 38 -7.00 24.25 72.80
CA ILE A 38 -5.69 24.00 72.19
C ILE A 38 -5.56 22.53 71.77
N SER A 39 -6.02 21.62 72.60
CA SER A 39 -6.07 20.21 72.30
C SER A 39 -6.97 19.90 71.07
N GLU A 40 -8.13 20.57 70.99
CA GLU A 40 -9.03 20.46 69.86
C GLU A 40 -8.36 21.01 68.55
N MET A 41 -7.67 22.13 68.62
CA MET A 41 -6.87 22.65 67.49
C MET A 41 -5.80 21.68 67.02
N VAL A 42 -5.08 21.00 67.93
CA VAL A 42 -4.06 20.03 67.58
C VAL A 42 -4.68 18.78 66.93
N ILE A 43 -5.85 18.33 67.36
CA ILE A 43 -6.57 17.20 66.75
C ILE A 43 -6.96 17.55 65.31
N VAL A 44 -7.57 18.71 65.11
CA VAL A 44 -7.97 19.18 63.76
C VAL A 44 -6.75 19.35 62.85
N ALA A 45 -5.66 19.96 63.37
CA ALA A 45 -4.42 20.12 62.61
C ALA A 45 -3.78 18.76 62.23
N ARG A 46 -3.83 17.76 63.12
CA ARG A 46 -3.35 16.41 62.85
C ARG A 46 -4.18 15.72 61.77
N GLU A 47 -5.51 15.83 61.82
CA GLU A 47 -6.38 15.29 60.80
C GLU A 47 -6.16 15.97 59.42
N MET A 48 -6.01 17.30 59.40
CA MET A 48 -5.68 18.05 58.20
C MET A 48 -4.37 17.57 57.59
N ALA A 49 -3.29 17.44 58.39
CA ALA A 49 -2.00 16.98 57.91
C ALA A 49 -2.08 15.54 57.37
N LYS A 50 -2.78 14.63 58.09
CA LYS A 50 -2.98 13.24 57.67
C LYS A 50 -3.76 13.12 56.37
N ASN A 51 -4.81 13.93 56.18
CA ASN A 51 -5.58 13.95 54.95
C ASN A 51 -4.76 14.51 53.78
N LEU A 52 -4.04 15.60 53.99
CA LEU A 52 -3.17 16.20 52.95
C LEU A 52 -2.04 15.22 52.56
N ALA A 53 -1.37 14.60 53.52
CA ALA A 53 -0.34 13.60 53.30
C ALA A 53 -0.86 12.43 52.47
N ALA A 54 -2.05 11.91 52.76
CA ALA A 54 -2.67 10.82 52.02
C ALA A 54 -2.97 11.22 50.59
N VAL A 55 -3.52 12.42 50.33
CA VAL A 55 -3.79 12.94 48.99
C VAL A 55 -2.48 13.08 48.21
N ILE A 56 -1.45 13.68 48.78
CA ILE A 56 -0.14 13.85 48.10
C ILE A 56 0.50 12.50 47.78
N GLN A 57 0.41 11.51 48.68
CA GLN A 57 0.92 10.15 48.43
C GLN A 57 0.17 9.48 47.26
N ASP A 58 -1.15 9.60 47.22
CA ASP A 58 -1.97 9.03 46.14
C ASP A 58 -1.65 9.67 44.79
N VAL A 59 -1.53 11.00 44.77
CA VAL A 59 -1.11 11.73 43.56
C VAL A 59 0.27 11.29 43.09
N ASN A 60 1.25 11.23 44.01
CA ASN A 60 2.61 10.79 43.66
C ASN A 60 2.63 9.37 43.10
N HIS A 61 1.88 8.45 43.74
CA HIS A 61 1.78 7.08 43.23
C HIS A 61 1.17 7.02 41.83
N ARG A 62 0.11 7.76 41.57
CA ARG A 62 -0.52 7.83 40.22
C ARG A 62 0.39 8.47 39.19
N MET A 63 1.13 9.52 39.56
CA MET A 63 2.13 10.13 38.68
C MET A 63 3.29 9.18 38.39
N ASP A 64 3.70 8.36 39.35
CA ASP A 64 4.73 7.35 39.14
C ASP A 64 4.26 6.25 38.17
N LEU A 65 3.03 5.78 38.28
CA LEU A 65 2.43 4.85 37.29
C LEU A 65 2.44 5.45 35.89
N MET A 66 2.01 6.73 35.76
CA MET A 66 2.00 7.43 34.47
C MET A 66 3.40 7.60 33.87
N ALA A 67 4.41 7.86 34.72
CA ALA A 67 5.81 7.94 34.30
C ALA A 67 6.33 6.60 33.72
N HIS A 68 5.70 5.49 34.09
CA HIS A 68 5.96 4.16 33.57
C HIS A 68 4.97 3.71 32.47
N ASN A 69 4.25 4.65 31.88
CA ASN A 69 3.24 4.43 30.83
C ASN A 69 2.02 3.58 31.30
N ASP A 70 1.77 3.52 32.59
CA ASP A 70 0.57 2.90 33.14
C ASP A 70 -0.47 3.98 33.46
N TYR A 71 -1.46 4.13 32.58
CA TYR A 71 -2.56 5.08 32.69
C TYR A 71 -3.83 4.47 33.30
N THR A 72 -3.73 3.27 33.88
CA THR A 72 -4.88 2.59 34.49
C THR A 72 -5.10 2.96 35.96
N GLY A 73 -4.17 3.71 36.56
CA GLY A 73 -4.18 4.09 37.97
C GLY A 73 -5.38 4.94 38.36
N VAL A 74 -6.19 4.42 39.25
CA VAL A 74 -7.31 5.14 39.90
C VAL A 74 -7.00 5.41 41.36
N SER A 75 -7.57 6.50 41.95
CA SER A 75 -7.41 6.77 43.38
C SER A 75 -8.05 5.66 44.20
N LYS A 76 -7.31 5.21 45.21
CA LYS A 76 -7.81 4.26 46.23
C LYS A 76 -8.47 4.96 47.43
N ILE A 77 -8.42 6.31 47.46
CA ILE A 77 -8.93 7.13 48.55
C ILE A 77 -9.78 8.30 48.02
N PRO A 78 -10.73 8.05 47.11
CA PRO A 78 -11.50 9.14 46.47
C PRO A 78 -12.27 9.98 47.53
N GLU A 79 -12.65 9.41 48.65
CA GLU A 79 -13.34 10.07 49.74
C GLU A 79 -12.50 11.14 50.44
N LYS A 80 -11.16 11.12 50.31
CA LYS A 80 -10.26 12.13 50.86
C LYS A 80 -10.06 13.34 49.95
N TYR A 81 -10.46 13.25 48.71
CA TYR A 81 -10.43 14.38 47.76
C TYR A 81 -11.65 15.28 47.97
N MET A 82 -11.66 16.03 49.09
CA MET A 82 -12.73 16.94 49.43
C MET A 82 -12.45 18.38 48.95
N GLY A 83 -13.47 19.18 48.73
CA GLY A 83 -13.34 20.57 48.34
C GLY A 83 -12.55 20.74 47.06
N GLU A 84 -11.54 21.56 47.05
CA GLU A 84 -10.69 21.86 45.91
C GLU A 84 -9.86 20.70 45.41
N PHE A 85 -9.60 19.70 46.29
CA PHE A 85 -8.88 18.47 45.87
C PHE A 85 -9.71 17.58 44.94
N ALA A 86 -11.04 17.68 44.96
CA ALA A 86 -11.90 16.92 44.06
C ALA A 86 -11.57 17.22 42.60
N ALA A 87 -11.42 18.49 42.24
CA ALA A 87 -11.07 18.90 40.89
C ALA A 87 -9.71 18.36 40.44
N MET A 88 -8.74 18.22 41.33
CA MET A 88 -7.43 17.61 41.04
C MET A 88 -7.57 16.10 40.75
N ASN A 89 -8.37 15.37 41.55
CA ASN A 89 -8.65 13.96 41.29
C ASN A 89 -9.32 13.77 39.93
N ASP A 90 -10.33 14.57 39.59
CA ASP A 90 -11.04 14.52 38.33
C ASP A 90 -10.11 14.81 37.14
N ALA A 91 -9.26 15.84 37.26
CA ALA A 91 -8.28 16.17 36.23
C ALA A 91 -7.30 15.01 35.95
N ILE A 92 -6.79 14.36 37.00
CA ILE A 92 -5.91 13.20 36.83
C ILE A 92 -6.66 12.02 36.21
N HIS A 93 -7.93 11.81 36.58
CA HIS A 93 -8.75 10.76 36.01
C HIS A 93 -8.99 10.99 34.51
N VAL A 94 -9.38 12.20 34.12
CA VAL A 94 -9.56 12.57 32.70
C VAL A 94 -8.26 12.36 31.92
N MET A 95 -7.13 12.86 32.45
CA MET A 95 -5.84 12.71 31.81
C MET A 95 -5.47 11.23 31.60
N ASN A 96 -5.68 10.36 32.60
CA ASN A 96 -5.45 8.92 32.46
C ASN A 96 -6.33 8.30 31.39
N THR A 97 -7.62 8.66 31.36
CA THR A 97 -8.58 8.14 30.38
C THR A 97 -8.18 8.54 28.97
N ASP A 98 -7.89 9.83 28.73
CA ASP A 98 -7.52 10.35 27.42
C ASP A 98 -6.18 9.76 26.92
N MET A 99 -5.21 9.58 27.82
CA MET A 99 -3.93 8.97 27.47
C MET A 99 -4.09 7.49 27.11
N ASN A 100 -4.89 6.75 27.87
CA ASN A 100 -5.18 5.34 27.60
C ASN A 100 -5.89 5.17 26.25
N GLU A 101 -6.89 6.01 25.96
CA GLU A 101 -7.57 6.02 24.65
C GLU A 101 -6.59 6.36 23.51
N THR A 102 -5.73 7.34 23.74
CA THR A 102 -4.71 7.72 22.75
C THR A 102 -3.75 6.58 22.45
N MET A 103 -3.29 5.85 23.47
CA MET A 103 -2.42 4.69 23.30
C MET A 103 -3.11 3.57 22.52
N HIS A 104 -4.38 3.29 22.81
CA HIS A 104 -5.15 2.32 22.01
C HIS A 104 -5.25 2.72 20.54
N ARG A 105 -5.53 3.97 20.25
CA ARG A 105 -5.60 4.47 18.85
C ARG A 105 -4.25 4.38 18.14
N ILE A 106 -3.15 4.61 18.85
CA ILE A 106 -1.79 4.43 18.31
C ILE A 106 -1.53 2.96 17.99
N GLU A 107 -1.92 2.04 18.90
CA GLU A 107 -1.78 0.60 18.70
C GLU A 107 -2.57 0.11 17.48
N GLU A 108 -3.84 0.56 17.33
CA GLU A 108 -4.66 0.25 16.17
C GLU A 108 -4.03 0.79 14.87
N ALA A 109 -3.57 2.05 14.88
CA ALA A 109 -2.91 2.64 13.73
C ALA A 109 -1.61 1.91 13.35
N ALA A 110 -0.79 1.54 14.33
CA ALA A 110 0.42 0.76 14.12
C ALA A 110 0.12 -0.62 13.53
N SER A 111 -0.93 -1.28 14.01
CA SER A 111 -1.40 -2.56 13.48
C SER A 111 -1.85 -2.43 12.02
N GLN A 112 -2.61 -1.38 11.68
CA GLN A 112 -3.05 -1.12 10.31
C GLN A 112 -1.87 -0.84 9.37
N VAL A 113 -0.88 -0.04 9.82
CA VAL A 113 0.34 0.22 9.04
C VAL A 113 1.13 -1.06 8.82
N SER A 114 1.24 -1.92 9.84
CA SER A 114 1.93 -3.22 9.71
C SER A 114 1.24 -4.12 8.69
N ALA A 115 -0.09 -4.26 8.77
CA ALA A 115 -0.87 -5.05 7.81
C ALA A 115 -0.76 -4.47 6.39
N GLY A 116 -0.85 -3.14 6.24
CA GLY A 116 -0.68 -2.46 4.96
C GLY A 116 0.71 -2.67 4.35
N SER A 117 1.75 -2.67 5.18
CA SER A 117 3.12 -2.94 4.75
C SER A 117 3.31 -4.38 4.25
N THR A 118 2.67 -5.35 4.92
CA THR A 118 2.68 -6.76 4.48
C THR A 118 2.00 -6.91 3.11
N ASN A 119 0.80 -6.34 2.96
CA ASN A 119 0.07 -6.37 1.68
C ASN A 119 0.85 -5.69 0.55
N LEU A 120 1.56 -4.60 0.85
CA LEU A 120 2.41 -3.91 -0.12
C LEU A 120 3.61 -4.77 -0.54
N ALA A 121 4.23 -5.49 0.40
CA ALA A 121 5.32 -6.42 0.11
C ALA A 121 4.85 -7.57 -0.80
N GLU A 122 3.70 -8.19 -0.50
CA GLU A 122 3.09 -9.24 -1.30
C GLU A 122 2.70 -8.73 -2.70
N GLY A 123 2.09 -7.55 -2.79
CA GLY A 123 1.75 -6.91 -4.07
C GLY A 123 2.99 -6.59 -4.91
N SER A 124 4.07 -6.15 -4.28
CA SER A 124 5.35 -5.88 -4.96
C SER A 124 5.98 -7.16 -5.49
N GLN A 125 5.91 -8.25 -4.74
CA GLN A 125 6.38 -9.56 -5.18
C GLN A 125 5.59 -10.06 -6.41
N THR A 126 4.25 -9.99 -6.34
CA THR A 126 3.39 -10.37 -7.46
C THR A 126 3.67 -9.53 -8.72
N LEU A 127 3.90 -8.22 -8.54
CA LEU A 127 4.27 -7.33 -9.63
C LEU A 127 5.62 -7.69 -10.26
N ALA A 128 6.62 -8.07 -9.44
CA ALA A 128 7.92 -8.51 -9.93
C ALA A 128 7.81 -9.82 -10.74
N GLU A 129 7.03 -10.78 -10.26
CA GLU A 129 6.74 -12.04 -10.97
C GLU A 129 6.03 -11.77 -12.30
N GLY A 130 4.95 -10.97 -12.29
CA GLY A 130 4.23 -10.57 -13.50
C GLY A 130 5.09 -9.81 -14.50
N SER A 131 6.03 -8.98 -14.04
CA SER A 131 6.98 -8.27 -14.89
C SER A 131 7.96 -9.24 -15.57
N THR A 132 8.39 -10.29 -14.86
CA THR A 132 9.25 -11.35 -15.42
C THR A 132 8.51 -12.15 -16.50
N ASP A 133 7.25 -12.51 -16.25
CA ASP A 133 6.41 -13.22 -17.22
C ASP A 133 6.15 -12.35 -18.47
N GLN A 134 5.92 -11.06 -18.29
CA GLN A 134 5.78 -10.12 -19.41
C GLN A 134 7.05 -10.01 -20.24
N ALA A 135 8.23 -9.97 -19.61
CA ALA A 135 9.51 -9.95 -20.32
C ALA A 135 9.67 -11.21 -21.18
N GLY A 136 9.35 -12.39 -20.64
CA GLY A 136 9.35 -13.66 -21.39
C GLY A 136 8.38 -13.66 -22.58
N ALA A 137 7.15 -13.16 -22.39
CA ALA A 137 6.18 -13.06 -23.48
C ALA A 137 6.64 -12.07 -24.58
N VAL A 138 7.31 -10.97 -24.21
CA VAL A 138 7.91 -10.04 -25.20
C VAL A 138 9.03 -10.71 -25.99
N GLU A 139 9.88 -11.52 -25.37
CA GLU A 139 10.92 -12.28 -26.07
C GLU A 139 10.31 -13.28 -27.07
N GLU A 140 9.25 -14.01 -26.71
CA GLU A 140 8.53 -14.90 -27.63
C GLU A 140 7.90 -14.13 -28.80
N LEU A 141 7.33 -12.96 -28.55
CA LEU A 141 6.80 -12.11 -29.62
C LEU A 141 7.91 -11.66 -30.58
N LEU A 142 9.07 -11.26 -30.08
CA LEU A 142 10.21 -10.87 -30.91
C LEU A 142 10.69 -12.03 -31.79
N ALA A 143 10.77 -13.25 -31.24
CA ALA A 143 11.10 -14.45 -32.03
C ALA A 143 10.03 -14.75 -33.09
N SER A 144 8.75 -14.58 -32.78
CA SER A 144 7.66 -14.75 -33.73
C SER A 144 7.70 -13.71 -34.86
N PHE A 145 8.00 -12.47 -34.55
CA PHE A 145 8.19 -11.42 -35.56
C PHE A 145 9.39 -11.68 -36.49
N ALA A 146 10.50 -12.22 -35.97
CA ALA A 146 11.63 -12.63 -36.79
C ALA A 146 11.23 -13.73 -37.80
N ASN A 147 10.49 -14.75 -37.34
CA ASN A 147 10.00 -15.83 -38.21
C ASN A 147 9.00 -15.30 -39.29
N ILE A 148 8.12 -14.37 -38.90
CA ILE A 148 7.19 -13.73 -39.84
C ILE A 148 7.96 -12.93 -40.92
N THR A 149 9.01 -12.21 -40.49
CA THR A 149 9.84 -11.43 -41.44
C THR A 149 10.52 -12.33 -42.44
N GLU A 150 11.10 -13.46 -42.04
CA GLU A 150 11.69 -14.46 -42.90
C GLU A 150 10.65 -15.08 -43.84
N GLY A 151 9.45 -15.41 -43.34
CA GLY A 151 8.36 -15.91 -44.15
C GLY A 151 7.86 -14.91 -45.21
N VAL A 152 7.81 -13.61 -44.91
CA VAL A 152 7.48 -12.54 -45.85
C VAL A 152 8.54 -12.42 -46.93
N GLU A 153 9.83 -12.49 -46.59
CA GLU A 153 10.94 -12.44 -47.56
C GLU A 153 10.90 -13.63 -48.52
N HIS A 154 10.70 -14.85 -48.02
CA HIS A 154 10.50 -16.05 -48.87
C HIS A 154 9.27 -15.93 -49.75
N THR A 155 8.19 -15.34 -49.28
CA THR A 155 6.98 -15.10 -50.08
C THR A 155 7.26 -14.10 -51.20
N HIS A 156 8.02 -13.04 -50.93
CA HIS A 156 8.44 -12.04 -51.90
C HIS A 156 9.30 -12.68 -53.03
N GLU A 157 10.31 -13.49 -52.68
CA GLU A 157 11.14 -14.22 -53.64
C GLU A 157 10.30 -15.16 -54.52
N SER A 158 9.35 -15.89 -53.91
CA SER A 158 8.45 -16.78 -54.65
C SER A 158 7.52 -16.03 -55.60
N ALA A 159 7.03 -14.88 -55.19
CA ALA A 159 6.21 -14.00 -56.04
C ALA A 159 7.01 -13.44 -57.21
N GLN A 160 8.27 -13.03 -56.95
CA GLN A 160 9.17 -12.53 -57.99
C GLN A 160 9.48 -13.62 -59.03
N ALA A 161 9.82 -14.84 -58.60
CA ALA A 161 10.05 -15.98 -59.50
C ALA A 161 8.80 -16.30 -60.32
N SER A 162 7.61 -16.25 -59.73
CA SER A 162 6.34 -16.47 -60.42
C SER A 162 6.06 -15.39 -61.48
N TYR A 163 6.40 -14.15 -61.17
CA TYR A 163 6.29 -13.04 -62.15
C TYR A 163 7.21 -13.25 -63.35
N GLU A 164 8.49 -13.59 -63.10
CA GLU A 164 9.46 -13.84 -64.16
C GLU A 164 9.03 -15.05 -65.07
N LEU A 165 8.50 -16.09 -64.47
CA LEU A 165 7.96 -17.25 -65.21
C LEU A 165 6.75 -16.86 -66.01
N SER A 166 5.86 -16.03 -65.51
CA SER A 166 4.70 -15.51 -66.23
C SER A 166 5.09 -14.68 -67.43
N VAL A 167 6.10 -13.82 -67.34
CA VAL A 167 6.66 -13.05 -68.44
C VAL A 167 7.23 -13.97 -69.54
N LYS A 168 7.99 -15.00 -69.11
CA LYS A 168 8.53 -16.00 -70.04
C LYS A 168 7.43 -16.74 -70.76
N TYR A 169 6.38 -17.19 -70.10
CA TYR A 169 5.24 -17.85 -70.79
C TYR A 169 4.48 -16.93 -71.73
N ALA A 170 4.33 -15.65 -71.43
CA ALA A 170 3.73 -14.69 -72.29
C ALA A 170 4.56 -14.55 -73.59
N GLN A 171 5.88 -14.53 -73.51
CA GLN A 171 6.78 -14.45 -74.69
C GLN A 171 6.71 -15.75 -75.52
N GLU A 172 6.69 -16.94 -74.88
CA GLU A 172 6.56 -18.23 -75.56
C GLU A 172 5.20 -18.37 -76.26
N ALA A 173 4.12 -17.87 -75.63
CA ALA A 173 2.79 -17.82 -76.27
C ALA A 173 2.74 -16.95 -77.52
N ASP A 174 3.38 -15.75 -77.46
CA ASP A 174 3.49 -14.84 -78.63
C ASP A 174 4.26 -15.52 -79.77
N LYS A 175 5.38 -16.19 -79.43
CA LYS A 175 6.15 -16.94 -80.46
C LYS A 175 5.31 -18.10 -81.07
N THR A 176 4.64 -18.89 -80.23
CA THR A 176 3.76 -19.97 -80.70
C THR A 176 2.62 -19.45 -81.61
N GLN A 177 2.04 -18.29 -81.25
CA GLN A 177 1.02 -17.66 -82.07
C GLN A 177 1.55 -17.26 -83.48
N LYS A 178 2.79 -16.77 -83.51
CA LYS A 178 3.46 -16.45 -84.82
C LYS A 178 3.71 -17.68 -85.63
N GLU A 179 4.17 -18.77 -84.99
CA GLU A 179 4.38 -20.07 -85.70
C GLU A 179 3.05 -20.64 -86.19
N MET A 180 1.97 -20.60 -85.42
CA MET A 180 0.63 -21.02 -85.81
C MET A 180 0.08 -20.23 -86.99
N ASN A 181 0.33 -18.92 -87.02
CA ASN A 181 -0.04 -18.07 -88.19
C ASN A 181 0.72 -18.49 -89.45
N ALA A 182 2.01 -18.81 -89.34
CA ALA A 182 2.80 -19.32 -90.49
C ALA A 182 2.30 -20.68 -90.99
N VAL A 183 1.94 -21.59 -90.06
CA VAL A 183 1.31 -22.90 -90.40
C VAL A 183 -0.03 -22.65 -91.12
N THR A 184 -0.87 -21.75 -90.64
CA THR A 184 -2.16 -21.44 -91.21
C THR A 184 -1.98 -20.88 -92.69
N GLU A 185 -0.98 -20.05 -92.88
CA GLU A 185 -0.66 -19.53 -94.24
C GLU A 185 -0.13 -20.60 -95.15
N ALA A 186 0.70 -21.53 -94.61
CA ALA A 186 1.16 -22.67 -95.41
C ALA A 186 -0.01 -23.62 -95.83
N MET A 187 -0.93 -23.89 -94.89
CA MET A 187 -2.14 -24.69 -95.20
C MET A 187 -3.05 -24.04 -96.21
N LYS A 188 -3.18 -22.73 -96.15
CA LYS A 188 -3.91 -21.94 -97.20
C LYS A 188 -3.26 -22.17 -98.59
N ARG A 189 -1.94 -22.04 -98.67
CA ARG A 189 -1.21 -22.29 -99.95
C ARG A 189 -1.40 -23.73 -100.49
N ILE A 190 -1.37 -24.72 -99.53
CA ILE A 190 -1.64 -26.14 -99.93
C ILE A 190 -3.07 -26.24 -100.48
N SER A 191 -4.05 -25.66 -99.82
CA SER A 191 -5.44 -25.63 -100.27
C SER A 191 -5.58 -25.01 -101.65
N ASP A 192 -4.91 -23.88 -101.95
CA ASP A 192 -4.93 -23.19 -103.24
C ASP A 192 -4.25 -24.05 -104.29
N MET A 193 -3.11 -24.68 -104.00
CA MET A 193 -2.47 -25.64 -104.95
C MET A 193 -3.35 -26.88 -105.20
N SER A 194 -4.04 -27.44 -104.16
CA SER A 194 -4.98 -28.52 -104.37
C SER A 194 -6.11 -28.15 -105.32
N LYS A 195 -6.67 -26.95 -105.22
CA LYS A 195 -7.68 -26.45 -106.21
C LYS A 195 -7.11 -26.30 -107.61
N GLN A 196 -5.85 -25.81 -107.73
CA GLN A 196 -5.19 -25.76 -109.04
C GLN A 196 -5.01 -27.18 -109.65
N ILE A 197 -4.62 -28.16 -108.83
CA ILE A 197 -4.50 -29.57 -109.24
C ILE A 197 -5.88 -30.08 -109.72
N GLU A 198 -6.94 -29.85 -108.96
CA GLU A 198 -8.31 -30.20 -109.33
C GLU A 198 -8.73 -29.60 -110.63
N THR A 199 -8.40 -28.33 -110.88
CA THR A 199 -8.62 -27.68 -112.17
C THR A 199 -7.83 -28.32 -113.30
N ILE A 200 -6.56 -28.68 -113.06
CA ILE A 200 -5.72 -29.40 -114.08
C ILE A 200 -6.27 -30.77 -114.39
N ILE A 201 -6.72 -31.52 -113.34
CA ILE A 201 -7.35 -32.86 -113.57
C ILE A 201 -8.60 -32.69 -114.38
N GLY A 202 -9.49 -31.70 -114.12
CA GLY A 202 -10.68 -31.43 -114.98
C GLY A 202 -10.34 -31.09 -116.39
N GLN A 203 -9.25 -30.34 -116.62
CA GLN A 203 -8.77 -30.07 -117.99
C GLN A 203 -8.20 -31.34 -118.69
N ILE A 204 -7.56 -32.25 -118.00
CA ILE A 204 -7.08 -33.52 -118.52
C ILE A 204 -8.27 -34.41 -118.86
N GLU A 205 -9.29 -34.45 -118.04
CA GLU A 205 -10.53 -35.21 -118.34
C GLU A 205 -11.21 -34.71 -119.67
N GLU A 206 -11.27 -33.37 -119.80
CA GLU A 206 -11.85 -32.72 -120.96
C GLU A 206 -11.03 -33.00 -122.23
N ILE A 207 -9.74 -33.21 -122.16
CA ILE A 207 -8.88 -33.61 -123.29
C ILE A 207 -8.97 -35.13 -123.64
N ALA A 208 -9.38 -35.92 -122.69
CA ALA A 208 -9.45 -37.37 -122.84
C ALA A 208 -10.80 -37.87 -123.38
N GLU A 209 -11.81 -37.02 -123.42
CA GLU A 209 -13.08 -37.19 -124.20
C GLU A 209 -12.90 -36.77 -125.65
#